data_dc1a66d8825e2499787e26a6527c5150
#
_entry.id   dc1a66d8825e2499787e26a6527c5150
#
_cell.length_a   1.000
_cell.length_b   1.000
_cell.length_c   1.000
_cell.angle_alpha   90.00
_cell.angle_beta   90.00
_cell.angle_gamma   90.00
#
_symmetry.space_group_name_H-M   'P 1'
#
loop_
_entity.id
_entity.type
_entity.pdbx_description
1 polymer ?
#
loop_
_entity_poly.entity_id
_entity_poly.type
_entity_poly.pdbx_seq_one_letter_code
_entity_poly.pdbx_strand_id
1 'polypeptide(L)'
;MESQEADKNPVVQRLRAWDGEAVSQVIEFRGETTVVIPREHLQRACSYLATEPFLYFAFLSDITTVDKFPLEPRFEVNYHLLSIARTDRLRLKVRLAGNDPVIPSVTSVGPTANWHERENYDLFGIRFEGHPDLKRILMPDDWEGHPLRKDYATEGPR
;
A
#
# COMPACT_ATOMS: atom_id res chain seq x y z
N MET A 1 -11.26 -18.32 0.67
CA MET A 1 -12.64 -18.23 0.14
C MET A 1 -12.86 -16.79 -0.26
N GLU A 2 -12.91 -16.53 -1.56
CA GLU A 2 -13.47 -15.28 -2.06
C GLU A 2 -14.94 -15.34 -1.73
N SER A 3 -15.37 -14.57 -0.78
CA SER A 3 -16.75 -14.62 -0.34
C SER A 3 -17.62 -13.84 -1.32
N GLN A 4 -18.76 -14.42 -1.71
CA GLN A 4 -19.82 -13.70 -2.44
C GLN A 4 -20.29 -12.42 -1.71
N GLU A 5 -19.91 -12.25 -0.45
CA GLU A 5 -20.14 -11.03 0.32
C GLU A 5 -19.21 -9.89 -0.06
N ALA A 6 -17.96 -10.19 -0.42
CA ALA A 6 -16.99 -9.19 -0.88
C ALA A 6 -17.46 -8.44 -2.14
N ASP A 7 -18.13 -9.16 -3.03
CA ASP A 7 -18.68 -8.59 -4.26
C ASP A 7 -19.93 -7.69 -4.02
N LYS A 8 -20.54 -7.78 -2.86
CA LYS A 8 -21.67 -6.92 -2.48
C LYS A 8 -21.24 -5.59 -1.85
N ASN A 9 -19.95 -5.46 -1.49
CA ASN A 9 -19.44 -4.23 -0.89
C ASN A 9 -19.57 -3.06 -1.88
N PRO A 10 -20.29 -1.98 -1.52
CA PRO A 10 -20.53 -0.85 -2.44
C PRO A 10 -19.24 -0.17 -2.92
N VAL A 11 -18.18 -0.17 -2.10
CA VAL A 11 -16.87 0.39 -2.46
C VAL A 11 -16.23 -0.43 -3.57
N VAL A 12 -16.25 -1.76 -3.40
CA VAL A 12 -15.71 -2.71 -4.39
C VAL A 12 -16.48 -2.62 -5.71
N GLN A 13 -17.81 -2.55 -5.64
CA GLN A 13 -18.64 -2.41 -6.85
C GLN A 13 -18.32 -1.13 -7.63
N ARG A 14 -18.13 -0.01 -6.92
CA ARG A 14 -17.76 1.27 -7.55
C ARG A 14 -16.35 1.25 -8.14
N LEU A 15 -15.38 0.64 -7.44
CA LEU A 15 -14.04 0.47 -7.97
C LEU A 15 -14.03 -0.37 -9.24
N ARG A 16 -14.76 -1.49 -9.27
CA ARG A 16 -14.87 -2.34 -10.46
C ARG A 16 -15.61 -1.66 -11.61
N ALA A 17 -16.61 -0.86 -11.31
CA ALA A 17 -17.34 -0.09 -12.33
C ALA A 17 -16.48 1.04 -12.93
N TRP A 18 -15.60 1.62 -12.11
CA TRP A 18 -14.66 2.65 -12.55
C TRP A 18 -13.50 2.07 -13.38
N ASP A 19 -12.88 0.99 -12.90
CA ASP A 19 -11.79 0.29 -13.59
C ASP A 19 -11.75 -1.17 -13.11
N GLY A 20 -12.29 -2.07 -13.94
CA GLY A 20 -12.36 -3.50 -13.61
C GLY A 20 -11.00 -4.16 -13.47
N GLU A 21 -9.97 -3.66 -14.16
CA GLU A 21 -8.61 -4.20 -14.10
C GLU A 21 -7.86 -3.74 -12.82
N ALA A 22 -8.33 -2.68 -12.18
CA ALA A 22 -7.73 -2.21 -10.93
C ALA A 22 -8.01 -3.14 -9.74
N VAL A 23 -9.00 -4.04 -9.82
CA VAL A 23 -9.37 -4.94 -8.73
C VAL A 23 -8.98 -6.37 -9.06
N SER A 24 -7.80 -6.80 -8.62
CA SER A 24 -7.31 -8.17 -8.83
C SER A 24 -7.96 -9.20 -7.92
N GLN A 25 -8.18 -8.83 -6.66
CA GLN A 25 -8.74 -9.71 -5.63
C GLN A 25 -9.39 -8.87 -4.54
N VAL A 26 -10.45 -9.38 -3.92
CA VAL A 26 -11.05 -8.80 -2.72
C VAL A 26 -10.99 -9.81 -1.58
N ILE A 27 -10.55 -9.35 -0.41
CA ILE A 27 -10.41 -10.17 0.80
C ILE A 27 -11.22 -9.50 1.90
N GLU A 28 -12.21 -10.22 2.40
CA GLU A 28 -12.97 -9.84 3.61
C GLU A 28 -12.47 -10.67 4.78
N PHE A 29 -12.05 -10.00 5.83
CA PHE A 29 -11.60 -10.67 7.05
C PHE A 29 -11.95 -9.84 8.28
N ARG A 30 -12.74 -10.42 9.17
CA ARG A 30 -13.17 -9.78 10.44
C ARG A 30 -13.81 -8.41 10.26
N GLY A 31 -14.59 -8.23 9.20
CA GLY A 31 -15.24 -6.95 8.89
C GLY A 31 -14.33 -5.91 8.24
N GLU A 32 -13.10 -6.27 7.88
CA GLU A 32 -12.18 -5.42 7.12
C GLU A 32 -12.15 -5.84 5.66
N THR A 33 -12.34 -4.87 4.77
CA THR A 33 -12.25 -5.06 3.32
C THR A 33 -10.84 -4.72 2.85
N THR A 34 -10.20 -5.66 2.17
CA THR A 34 -8.92 -5.45 1.49
C THR A 34 -9.09 -5.67 0.00
N VAL A 35 -8.71 -4.69 -0.80
CA VAL A 35 -8.68 -4.79 -2.26
C VAL A 35 -7.24 -4.91 -2.73
N VAL A 36 -6.92 -6.00 -3.42
CA VAL A 36 -5.61 -6.19 -4.05
C VAL A 36 -5.62 -5.50 -5.40
N ILE A 37 -4.67 -4.60 -5.59
CA ILE A 37 -4.56 -3.74 -6.78
C ILE A 37 -3.20 -3.96 -7.43
N PRO A 38 -3.12 -4.08 -8.77
CA PRO A 38 -1.84 -4.01 -9.47
C PRO A 38 -1.17 -2.65 -9.24
N ARG A 39 0.15 -2.62 -9.12
CA ARG A 39 0.90 -1.38 -8.81
C ARG A 39 0.64 -0.25 -9.82
N GLU A 40 0.40 -0.60 -11.06
CA GLU A 40 0.16 0.34 -12.17
C GLU A 40 -1.14 1.14 -11.98
N HIS A 41 -2.11 0.57 -11.27
CA HIS A 41 -3.41 1.21 -11.00
C HIS A 41 -3.47 1.97 -9.68
N LEU A 42 -2.47 1.81 -8.80
CA LEU A 42 -2.52 2.30 -7.42
C LEU A 42 -2.78 3.80 -7.31
N GLN A 43 -1.98 4.63 -8.00
CA GLN A 43 -2.10 6.09 -7.90
C GLN A 43 -3.46 6.59 -8.38
N ARG A 44 -3.94 6.04 -9.50
CA ARG A 44 -5.25 6.37 -10.06
C ARG A 44 -6.39 5.90 -9.14
N ALA A 45 -6.26 4.71 -8.56
CA ALA A 45 -7.25 4.19 -7.62
C ALA A 45 -7.32 5.03 -6.34
N CYS A 46 -6.17 5.42 -5.77
CA CYS A 46 -6.12 6.31 -4.61
C CYS A 46 -6.77 7.67 -4.93
N SER A 47 -6.48 8.24 -6.10
CA SER A 47 -7.09 9.49 -6.54
C SER A 47 -8.61 9.38 -6.71
N TYR A 48 -9.07 8.32 -7.36
CA TYR A 48 -10.51 8.05 -7.52
C TYR A 48 -11.21 7.91 -6.16
N LEU A 49 -10.67 7.09 -5.27
CA LEU A 49 -11.23 6.86 -3.93
C LEU A 49 -11.29 8.14 -3.09
N ALA A 50 -10.30 9.02 -3.23
CA ALA A 50 -10.23 10.27 -2.48
C ALA A 50 -11.23 11.32 -3.00
N THR A 51 -11.53 11.33 -4.30
CA THR A 51 -12.32 12.39 -4.96
C THR A 51 -13.76 11.98 -5.27
N GLU A 52 -14.06 10.68 -5.33
CA GLU A 52 -15.44 10.21 -5.58
C GLU A 52 -16.36 10.59 -4.41
N PRO A 53 -17.40 11.42 -4.64
CA PRO A 53 -18.23 11.99 -3.57
C PRO A 53 -18.94 10.95 -2.69
N PHE A 54 -19.25 9.77 -3.23
CA PHE A 54 -19.91 8.70 -2.46
C PHE A 54 -18.95 7.81 -1.68
N LEU A 55 -17.65 7.90 -1.96
CA LEU A 55 -16.62 7.12 -1.30
C LEU A 55 -15.78 7.97 -0.34
N TYR A 56 -15.17 9.01 -0.87
CA TYR A 56 -14.42 10.03 -0.15
C TYR A 56 -13.41 9.49 0.88
N PHE A 57 -12.60 8.51 0.44
CA PHE A 57 -11.47 7.98 1.21
C PHE A 57 -10.26 8.93 1.07
N ALA A 58 -10.43 10.15 1.55
CA ALA A 58 -9.44 11.21 1.43
C ALA A 58 -8.35 11.18 2.50
N PHE A 59 -8.50 10.35 3.53
CA PHE A 59 -7.53 10.24 4.61
C PHE A 59 -6.71 8.96 4.50
N LEU A 60 -5.41 9.13 4.25
CA LEU A 60 -4.42 8.05 4.31
C LEU A 60 -3.92 7.94 5.75
N SER A 61 -4.33 6.89 6.46
CA SER A 61 -3.96 6.67 7.85
C SER A 61 -2.52 6.18 7.98
N ASP A 62 -2.13 5.24 7.12
CA ASP A 62 -0.83 4.59 7.18
C ASP A 62 -0.49 3.87 5.87
N ILE A 63 0.81 3.63 5.65
CA ILE A 63 1.33 2.71 4.64
C ILE A 63 2.24 1.72 5.38
N THR A 64 1.91 0.44 5.31
CA THR A 64 2.68 -0.62 5.97
C THR A 64 3.13 -1.66 4.98
N THR A 65 4.32 -2.22 5.19
CA THR A 65 4.85 -3.31 4.36
C THR A 65 4.96 -4.60 5.17
N VAL A 66 4.58 -5.71 4.57
CA VAL A 66 4.83 -7.06 5.09
C VAL A 66 5.85 -7.74 4.18
N ASP A 67 6.96 -8.18 4.76
CA ASP A 67 7.94 -9.03 4.08
C ASP A 67 7.55 -10.50 4.28
N LYS A 68 7.31 -11.20 3.19
CA LYS A 68 6.91 -12.63 3.18
C LYS A 68 8.07 -13.57 2.84
N PHE A 69 9.32 -13.07 2.86
CA PHE A 69 10.50 -13.91 2.59
C PHE A 69 10.41 -15.28 3.29
N PRO A 70 10.70 -16.39 2.64
CA PRO A 70 11.23 -16.51 1.27
C PRO A 70 10.16 -16.65 0.15
N LEU A 71 8.90 -16.35 0.44
CA LEU A 71 7.81 -16.46 -0.53
C LEU A 71 7.81 -15.32 -1.56
N GLU A 72 7.32 -15.61 -2.77
CA GLU A 72 7.06 -14.61 -3.80
C GLU A 72 5.55 -14.58 -4.16
N PRO A 73 5.00 -13.40 -4.47
CA PRO A 73 5.60 -12.07 -4.37
C PRO A 73 5.98 -11.73 -2.93
N ARG A 74 7.20 -11.18 -2.75
CA ARG A 74 7.81 -11.04 -1.43
C ARG A 74 7.16 -9.98 -0.56
N PHE A 75 6.90 -8.79 -1.12
CA PHE A 75 6.38 -7.68 -0.34
C PHE A 75 4.89 -7.44 -0.57
N GLU A 76 4.16 -7.22 0.50
CA GLU A 76 2.79 -6.72 0.47
C GLU A 76 2.77 -5.31 1.06
N VAL A 77 2.55 -4.29 0.23
CA VAL A 77 2.41 -2.90 0.66
C VAL A 77 0.93 -2.60 0.87
N ASN A 78 0.57 -2.20 2.08
CA ASN A 78 -0.81 -1.96 2.49
C ASN A 78 -1.04 -0.47 2.72
N TYR A 79 -2.03 0.08 2.05
CA TYR A 79 -2.50 1.46 2.20
C TYR A 79 -3.78 1.46 3.00
N HIS A 80 -3.75 2.06 4.18
CA HIS A 80 -4.91 2.13 5.07
C HIS A 80 -5.64 3.45 4.85
N LEU A 81 -6.81 3.37 4.22
CA LEU A 81 -7.62 4.52 3.86
C LEU A 81 -8.84 4.65 4.77
N LEU A 82 -9.20 5.89 5.09
CA LEU A 82 -10.36 6.22 5.90
C LEU A 82 -11.22 7.26 5.20
N SER A 83 -12.51 6.98 5.13
CA SER A 83 -13.54 7.98 4.83
C SER A 83 -14.12 8.51 6.14
N ILE A 84 -13.73 9.71 6.53
CA ILE A 84 -14.20 10.31 7.80
C ILE A 84 -15.71 10.56 7.74
N ALA A 85 -16.19 11.06 6.60
CA ALA A 85 -17.61 11.37 6.40
C ALA A 85 -18.53 10.14 6.51
N ARG A 86 -18.03 8.96 6.13
CA ARG A 86 -18.77 7.69 6.16
C ARG A 86 -18.42 6.82 7.34
N THR A 87 -17.36 7.18 8.10
CA THR A 87 -16.81 6.34 9.17
C THR A 87 -16.45 4.93 8.67
N ASP A 88 -15.89 4.86 7.47
CA ASP A 88 -15.60 3.62 6.74
C ASP A 88 -14.10 3.47 6.47
N ARG A 89 -13.61 2.24 6.48
CA ARG A 89 -12.20 1.91 6.29
C ARG A 89 -12.03 0.99 5.10
N LEU A 90 -10.94 1.18 4.36
CA LEU A 90 -10.56 0.36 3.23
C LEU A 90 -9.05 0.14 3.26
N ARG A 91 -8.63 -1.09 3.00
CA ARG A 91 -7.22 -1.41 2.77
C ARG A 91 -7.00 -1.68 1.29
N LEU A 92 -6.07 -0.97 0.66
CA LEU A 92 -5.52 -1.36 -0.63
C LEU A 92 -4.23 -2.12 -0.40
N LYS A 93 -4.06 -3.23 -1.11
CA LYS A 93 -2.86 -4.07 -1.02
C LYS A 93 -2.21 -4.18 -2.39
N VAL A 94 -0.91 -3.89 -2.46
CA VAL A 94 -0.09 -4.12 -3.65
C VAL A 94 0.96 -5.15 -3.34
N ARG A 95 1.10 -6.15 -4.22
CA ARG A 95 2.11 -7.20 -4.10
C ARG A 95 3.28 -6.89 -5.02
N LEU A 96 4.50 -6.95 -4.48
CA LEU A 96 5.73 -6.65 -5.21
C LEU A 96 6.70 -7.83 -5.14
N ALA A 97 7.35 -8.10 -6.26
CA ALA A 97 8.42 -9.10 -6.32
C ALA A 97 9.64 -8.62 -5.52
N GLY A 98 10.37 -9.56 -4.92
CA GLY A 98 11.53 -9.27 -4.10
C GLY A 98 12.70 -8.63 -4.87
N ASN A 99 12.81 -8.93 -6.17
CA ASN A 99 13.84 -8.39 -7.05
C ASN A 99 13.45 -7.07 -7.75
N ASP A 100 12.18 -6.65 -7.63
CA ASP A 100 11.67 -5.41 -8.22
C ASP A 100 10.66 -4.72 -7.28
N PRO A 101 11.09 -4.29 -6.08
CA PRO A 101 10.21 -3.68 -5.10
C PRO A 101 9.97 -2.19 -5.40
N VAL A 102 9.34 -1.92 -6.54
CA VAL A 102 9.05 -0.57 -7.05
C VAL A 102 7.55 -0.35 -7.15
N ILE A 103 7.08 0.78 -6.68
CA ILE A 103 5.67 1.16 -6.67
C ILE A 103 5.51 2.67 -6.90
N PRO A 104 4.48 3.13 -7.62
CA PRO A 104 4.24 4.57 -7.76
C PRO A 104 3.98 5.25 -6.42
N SER A 105 4.55 6.45 -6.24
CA SER A 105 4.25 7.31 -5.10
C SER A 105 2.81 7.81 -5.16
N VAL A 106 2.17 7.92 -4.00
CA VAL A 106 0.83 8.53 -3.84
C VAL A 106 0.88 9.90 -3.14
N THR A 107 2.06 10.52 -3.05
CA THR A 107 2.23 11.86 -2.46
C THR A 107 1.42 12.93 -3.18
N SER A 108 1.16 12.77 -4.47
CA SER A 108 0.29 13.66 -5.25
C SER A 108 -1.19 13.58 -4.87
N VAL A 109 -1.60 12.48 -4.25
CA VAL A 109 -2.98 12.27 -3.78
C VAL A 109 -3.15 12.72 -2.33
N GLY A 110 -2.16 12.37 -1.48
CA GLY A 110 -2.18 12.72 -0.06
C GLY A 110 -0.79 13.06 0.47
N PRO A 111 -0.56 14.28 0.99
CA PRO A 111 0.77 14.73 1.42
C PRO A 111 1.34 13.93 2.60
N THR A 112 0.50 13.31 3.43
CA THR A 112 0.93 12.42 4.52
C THR A 112 1.69 11.20 4.02
N ALA A 113 1.47 10.78 2.78
CA ALA A 113 2.18 9.68 2.14
C ALA A 113 3.70 9.90 2.11
N ASN A 114 4.17 11.15 2.05
CA ASN A 114 5.60 11.47 2.01
C ASN A 114 6.37 10.78 3.14
N TRP A 115 5.90 10.88 4.38
CA TRP A 115 6.55 10.31 5.56
C TRP A 115 6.46 8.78 5.57
N HIS A 116 5.29 8.23 5.29
CA HIS A 116 5.07 6.78 5.26
C HIS A 116 5.86 6.09 4.15
N GLU A 117 5.95 6.69 2.97
CA GLU A 117 6.75 6.16 1.86
C GLU A 117 8.23 6.16 2.20
N ARG A 118 8.75 7.23 2.81
CA ARG A 118 10.14 7.27 3.27
C ARG A 118 10.44 6.20 4.32
N GLU A 119 9.53 5.97 5.27
CA GLU A 119 9.70 4.92 6.28
C GLU A 119 9.77 3.52 5.63
N ASN A 120 8.86 3.21 4.71
CA ASN A 120 8.87 1.93 4.00
C ASN A 120 10.07 1.77 3.07
N TYR A 121 10.54 2.86 2.46
CA TYR A 121 11.80 2.86 1.73
C TYR A 121 12.99 2.57 2.65
N ASP A 122 13.10 3.27 3.77
CA ASP A 122 14.19 3.15 4.71
C ASP A 122 14.29 1.74 5.30
N LEU A 123 13.18 1.18 5.78
CA LEU A 123 13.17 -0.06 6.55
C LEU A 123 13.03 -1.33 5.69
N PHE A 124 12.40 -1.26 4.53
CA PHE A 124 12.18 -2.39 3.62
C PHE A 124 12.85 -2.27 2.26
N GLY A 125 13.30 -1.08 1.87
CA GLY A 125 13.89 -0.83 0.56
C GLY A 125 12.88 -0.80 -0.59
N ILE A 126 11.62 -0.47 -0.32
CA ILE A 126 10.62 -0.23 -1.35
C ILE A 126 10.90 1.12 -2.00
N ARG A 127 11.02 1.16 -3.34
CA ARG A 127 11.23 2.39 -4.09
C ARG A 127 9.89 2.97 -4.56
N PHE A 128 9.61 4.18 -4.15
CA PHE A 128 8.40 4.91 -4.53
C PHE A 128 8.71 5.85 -5.68
N GLU A 129 8.32 5.47 -6.90
CA GLU A 129 8.55 6.27 -8.10
C GLU A 129 7.72 7.55 -8.08
N GLY A 130 8.38 8.69 -8.38
CA GLY A 130 7.74 10.00 -8.35
C GLY A 130 7.67 10.64 -6.97
N HIS A 131 8.25 10.01 -5.95
CA HIS A 131 8.39 10.65 -4.64
C HIS A 131 9.28 11.91 -4.75
N PRO A 132 8.89 13.04 -4.13
CA PRO A 132 9.62 14.30 -4.29
C PRO A 132 11.01 14.31 -3.66
N ASP A 133 11.25 13.52 -2.61
CA ASP A 133 12.54 13.47 -1.90
C ASP A 133 12.66 12.14 -1.13
N LEU A 134 12.88 11.04 -1.85
CA LEU A 134 12.97 9.70 -1.26
C LEU A 134 14.34 9.49 -0.60
N LYS A 135 14.38 9.65 0.71
CA LYS A 135 15.56 9.46 1.56
C LYS A 135 15.18 8.81 2.88
N ARG A 136 16.18 8.28 3.58
CA ARG A 136 15.99 7.66 4.89
C ARG A 136 15.37 8.65 5.90
N ILE A 137 14.64 8.13 6.87
CA ILE A 137 13.95 8.90 7.90
C ILE A 137 14.27 8.43 9.31
N LEU A 138 14.37 7.12 9.54
CA LEU A 138 14.63 6.52 10.84
C LEU A 138 16.09 6.11 11.03
N MET A 139 16.69 5.56 9.97
CA MET A 139 18.09 5.15 9.99
C MET A 139 19.02 6.31 9.58
N PRO A 140 20.28 6.32 10.02
CA PRO A 140 21.29 7.26 9.53
C PRO A 140 21.48 7.12 8.01
N ASP A 141 21.90 8.21 7.34
CA ASP A 141 22.08 8.23 5.89
C ASP A 141 23.11 7.22 5.38
N ASP A 142 24.11 6.91 6.22
CA ASP A 142 25.18 5.95 5.94
C ASP A 142 24.86 4.50 6.33
N TRP A 143 23.63 4.24 6.80
CA TRP A 143 23.22 2.89 7.18
C TRP A 143 23.11 1.97 5.97
N GLU A 144 23.71 0.77 6.09
CA GLU A 144 23.67 -0.25 5.04
C GLU A 144 22.51 -1.22 5.23
N GLY A 145 21.74 -1.44 4.14
CA GLY A 145 20.62 -2.37 4.12
C GLY A 145 19.33 -1.81 4.71
N HIS A 146 18.35 -2.70 4.86
CA HIS A 146 16.99 -2.39 5.27
C HIS A 146 16.58 -3.28 6.44
N PRO A 147 16.54 -2.73 7.67
CA PRO A 147 16.50 -3.53 8.90
C PRO A 147 15.26 -4.39 9.11
N LEU A 148 14.12 -4.06 8.50
CA LEU A 148 12.90 -4.85 8.68
C LEU A 148 12.73 -5.96 7.64
N ARG A 149 13.67 -6.13 6.73
CA ARG A 149 13.69 -7.31 5.87
C ARG A 149 14.02 -8.56 6.68
N LYS A 150 13.32 -9.66 6.44
CA LYS A 150 13.50 -10.92 7.17
C LYS A 150 14.87 -11.58 6.93
N ASP A 151 15.52 -11.29 5.83
CA ASP A 151 16.87 -11.75 5.49
C ASP A 151 17.97 -10.78 5.93
N TYR A 152 17.62 -9.70 6.64
CA TYR A 152 18.58 -8.77 7.22
C TYR A 152 19.28 -9.43 8.41
N ALA A 153 20.64 -9.40 8.42
CA ALA A 153 21.43 -9.97 9.50
C ALA A 153 21.27 -9.14 10.79
N THR A 154 20.79 -9.76 11.85
CA THR A 154 20.60 -9.13 13.17
C THR A 154 21.91 -8.98 13.95
N GLU A 155 22.94 -9.76 13.57
CA GLU A 155 24.29 -9.61 14.11
C GLU A 155 25.10 -8.77 13.10
N GLY A 156 25.49 -7.57 13.51
CA GLY A 156 26.40 -6.74 12.73
C GLY A 156 27.76 -7.42 12.53
N PRO A 157 28.58 -6.92 11.59
CA PRO A 157 29.95 -7.43 11.45
C PRO A 157 30.67 -7.29 12.79
N ARG A 158 31.14 -8.44 13.33
CA ARG A 158 32.01 -8.51 14.52
C ARG A 158 33.39 -8.03 14.17
#